data_e42bd352f730f0e0ce7e3bbd54d2e230
#
_entry.id   e42bd352f730f0e0ce7e3bbd54d2e230
#
_cell.length_a   1.000
_cell.length_b   1.000
_cell.length_c   1.000
_cell.angle_alpha   90.00
_cell.angle_beta   90.00
_cell.angle_gamma   90.00
#
_symmetry.space_group_name_H-M   'P 1'
#
loop_
_entity.id
_entity.type
_entity.pdbx_description
1 polymer ?
#
loop_
_entity_poly.entity_id
_entity_poly.type
_entity_poly.pdbx_seq_one_letter_code
_entity_poly.pdbx_strand_id
1 'polypeptide(L)'
;MIGLNKTATASLLCLVPGLAAFLAPVELSGAATNQTARVVSADLRQASGPLDTMFKFCVGAGRANEGLRADWQRQLAYAHRECGFQYIRMHGLFCDDMGVYREDSQGNPEYNWQYIDELYDFLHSIGMKPFVELGFMPGRLASGSKTIFWWRGNVTPPRDMNKWANLIRAFVVHLRARYGDAEVRTWYFEVWNEPNLDVFWAGTQQQYFYLYTATAQAIKSVSADYRVGGPATAGCGWVPEFIHFCDTNHALVDFISTHTYGVESGYLDEHGETGTVLSQNPNSIFGEAKQVRRQIAESAMPKLQLHFTEWSASYTPADPVHDSYHSAAYILDKLKKCGDAAQSMSYWTFTDIFEEAGPRWEAFHGGFGLINYEDINKPAFYAYQFLNRLGPTELKNGDPCSWICADNSGGVQALIWDFTNTHPGPRVHNQDFYKRDLPAQPKNRITLSLSNLLKGTYRVETYKVGYRVNDAYATYRDLGSPAQLTKAQVAKIKSENSGAPAEAYTVKIGRDGKFERQFDLRENDVVLTTLKPQR
;
A
#
# COMPACT_ATOMS: atom_id res chain seq x y z
N MET A 1 -7.95 40.35 50.81
CA MET A 1 -8.47 40.19 52.18
C MET A 1 -8.74 38.73 52.40
N ILE A 2 -7.97 38.14 53.36
CA ILE A 2 -8.35 37.14 54.36
C ILE A 2 -8.67 35.73 53.75
N GLY A 3 -8.06 34.61 54.17
CA GLY A 3 -7.09 34.35 55.23
C GLY A 3 -6.66 32.88 55.21
N LEU A 4 -5.47 32.67 55.69
CA LEU A 4 -4.82 31.40 55.96
C LEU A 4 -5.64 30.52 56.94
N ASN A 5 -5.56 29.19 56.80
CA ASN A 5 -5.43 28.33 57.97
C ASN A 5 -4.56 27.10 57.70
N LYS A 6 -3.48 27.00 58.46
CA LYS A 6 -2.60 25.85 58.64
C LYS A 6 -3.20 24.94 59.68
N THR A 7 -3.17 23.63 59.49
CA THR A 7 -3.15 22.68 60.63
C THR A 7 -2.12 21.58 60.33
N ALA A 8 -1.13 21.58 61.18
CA ALA A 8 -0.13 20.51 61.34
C ALA A 8 -0.73 19.37 62.14
N THR A 9 -0.42 18.13 61.81
CA THR A 9 -0.56 17.02 62.74
C THR A 9 0.60 16.02 62.63
N ALA A 10 1.03 15.61 63.76
CA ALA A 10 2.27 15.04 64.18
C ALA A 10 2.57 13.63 63.62
N SER A 11 3.88 13.39 63.55
CA SER A 11 4.54 12.10 63.34
C SER A 11 4.32 11.15 64.50
N LEU A 12 4.04 9.88 64.20
CA LEU A 12 4.19 8.79 65.17
C LEU A 12 5.17 7.77 64.57
N LEU A 13 6.37 7.69 65.16
CA LEU A 13 7.35 6.64 64.92
C LEU A 13 6.86 5.36 65.63
N CYS A 14 6.68 4.27 64.90
CA CYS A 14 6.67 2.92 65.44
C CYS A 14 7.89 2.16 64.95
N LEU A 15 8.82 1.90 65.85
CA LEU A 15 9.90 0.93 65.70
C LEU A 15 9.31 -0.49 65.75
N VAL A 16 9.63 -1.34 64.75
CA VAL A 16 9.45 -2.79 64.83
C VAL A 16 10.78 -3.46 64.46
N PRO A 17 11.23 -4.48 65.19
CA PRO A 17 12.58 -5.02 65.07
C PRO A 17 12.73 -5.93 63.86
N GLY A 18 13.97 -5.96 63.36
CA GLY A 18 14.35 -6.69 62.16
C GLY A 18 14.22 -8.22 62.28
N LEU A 19 13.67 -8.79 61.24
CA LEU A 19 13.84 -10.20 60.90
C LEU A 19 14.73 -10.30 59.68
N ALA A 20 15.94 -10.83 59.85
CA ALA A 20 16.82 -11.16 58.76
C ALA A 20 16.26 -12.39 58.01
N ALA A 21 15.67 -12.18 56.87
CA ALA A 21 15.32 -13.26 55.95
C ALA A 21 16.51 -13.57 55.04
N PHE A 22 17.03 -14.76 55.13
CA PHE A 22 17.98 -15.32 54.17
C PHE A 22 17.31 -15.42 52.80
N LEU A 23 17.75 -14.60 51.84
CA LEU A 23 17.42 -14.74 50.42
C LEU A 23 18.26 -15.91 49.87
N ALA A 24 17.62 -17.03 49.63
CA ALA A 24 18.16 -18.06 48.76
C ALA A 24 18.12 -17.55 47.30
N PRO A 25 19.15 -17.85 46.47
CA PRO A 25 19.11 -17.48 45.07
C PRO A 25 17.98 -18.24 44.37
N VAL A 26 17.00 -17.51 43.83
CA VAL A 26 16.04 -18.07 42.87
C VAL A 26 16.79 -18.31 41.58
N GLU A 27 17.16 -19.56 41.34
CA GLU A 27 17.56 -19.99 39.97
C GLU A 27 16.35 -19.80 39.06
N LEU A 28 16.40 -18.77 38.22
CA LEU A 28 15.56 -18.64 37.03
C LEU A 28 15.91 -19.77 36.07
N SER A 29 15.32 -20.95 36.28
CA SER A 29 15.30 -21.98 35.25
C SER A 29 14.47 -21.43 34.09
N GLY A 30 15.13 -20.86 33.12
CA GLY A 30 14.54 -20.55 31.84
C GLY A 30 14.07 -21.87 31.20
N ALA A 31 12.79 -22.16 31.31
CA ALA A 31 12.18 -23.21 30.52
C ALA A 31 12.40 -22.84 29.04
N ALA A 32 13.41 -23.46 28.43
CA ALA A 32 13.55 -23.47 26.99
C ALA A 32 12.28 -24.13 26.45
N THR A 33 11.34 -23.32 25.98
CA THR A 33 10.21 -23.83 25.20
C THR A 33 10.81 -24.52 24.00
N ASN A 34 10.65 -25.83 23.90
CA ASN A 34 10.92 -26.64 22.72
C ASN A 34 9.99 -26.18 21.60
N GLN A 35 10.19 -24.99 21.06
CA GLN A 35 9.54 -24.61 19.83
C GLN A 35 10.18 -25.41 18.70
N THR A 36 9.41 -26.22 18.03
CA THR A 36 9.84 -26.96 16.83
C THR A 36 10.45 -25.99 15.84
N ALA A 37 11.66 -26.29 15.36
CA ALA A 37 12.35 -25.47 14.38
C ALA A 37 11.45 -25.28 13.14
N ARG A 38 11.23 -24.03 12.70
CA ARG A 38 10.43 -23.74 11.50
C ARG A 38 11.18 -24.23 10.27
N VAL A 39 10.54 -25.15 9.52
CA VAL A 39 11.07 -25.68 8.26
C VAL A 39 10.19 -25.19 7.11
N VAL A 40 10.78 -24.47 6.18
CA VAL A 40 10.16 -24.02 4.93
C VAL A 40 10.68 -24.92 3.82
N SER A 41 9.82 -25.76 3.25
CA SER A 41 10.23 -26.76 2.28
C SER A 41 9.42 -26.70 0.99
N ALA A 42 10.07 -27.00 -0.14
CA ALA A 42 9.40 -27.18 -1.43
C ALA A 42 10.09 -28.24 -2.29
N ASP A 43 9.29 -28.97 -3.05
CA ASP A 43 9.73 -29.86 -4.12
C ASP A 43 9.48 -29.17 -5.47
N LEU A 44 10.53 -28.99 -6.27
CA LEU A 44 10.42 -28.29 -7.56
C LEU A 44 9.50 -28.99 -8.57
N ARG A 45 9.15 -30.25 -8.34
CA ARG A 45 8.18 -31.00 -9.16
C ARG A 45 6.73 -30.78 -8.73
N GLN A 46 6.50 -30.08 -7.61
CA GLN A 46 5.18 -29.85 -7.06
C GLN A 46 4.78 -28.36 -7.16
N ALA A 47 4.35 -27.96 -8.35
CA ALA A 47 3.78 -26.63 -8.56
C ALA A 47 2.38 -26.52 -7.92
N SER A 48 2.08 -25.35 -7.35
CA SER A 48 0.71 -24.95 -6.99
C SER A 48 -0.03 -24.39 -8.20
N GLY A 49 0.70 -23.69 -9.08
CA GLY A 49 0.15 -23.04 -10.27
C GLY A 49 0.94 -21.78 -10.63
N PRO A 50 0.41 -20.94 -11.51
CA PRO A 50 0.93 -19.61 -11.75
C PRO A 50 0.91 -18.78 -10.46
N LEU A 51 1.96 -18.00 -10.21
CA LEU A 51 1.97 -17.05 -9.11
C LEU A 51 0.90 -15.97 -9.36
N ASP A 52 0.01 -15.78 -8.39
CA ASP A 52 -0.91 -14.64 -8.42
C ASP A 52 -0.11 -13.35 -8.23
N THR A 53 -0.31 -12.40 -9.14
CA THR A 53 0.43 -11.14 -9.18
C THR A 53 -0.45 -9.93 -8.85
N MET A 54 -1.57 -10.12 -8.15
CA MET A 54 -2.53 -9.08 -7.75
C MET A 54 -1.86 -7.92 -7.02
N PHE A 55 -0.74 -8.18 -6.35
CA PHE A 55 0.05 -7.20 -5.58
C PHE A 55 0.79 -6.17 -6.44
N LYS A 56 1.05 -6.47 -7.71
CA LYS A 56 1.72 -5.54 -8.65
C LYS A 56 0.82 -5.08 -9.79
N PHE A 57 -0.47 -5.35 -9.70
CA PHE A 57 -1.42 -4.92 -10.71
C PHE A 57 -1.52 -3.39 -10.76
N CYS A 58 -1.72 -2.75 -9.62
CA CYS A 58 -1.85 -1.29 -9.51
C CYS A 58 -1.12 -0.74 -8.29
N VAL A 59 -0.71 0.51 -8.35
CA VAL A 59 -0.19 1.28 -7.22
C VAL A 59 -0.85 2.65 -7.17
N GLY A 60 -1.01 3.22 -5.98
CA GLY A 60 -1.55 4.56 -5.78
C GLY A 60 -0.49 5.66 -5.91
N ALA A 61 -0.98 6.85 -6.20
CA ALA A 61 -0.26 8.12 -6.10
C ALA A 61 -1.19 9.19 -5.53
N GLY A 62 -0.66 10.34 -5.11
CA GLY A 62 -1.46 11.44 -4.62
C GLY A 62 -2.38 12.01 -5.69
N ARG A 63 -1.96 13.01 -6.42
CA ARG A 63 -2.80 13.64 -7.44
C ARG A 63 -2.13 13.70 -8.83
N ALA A 64 -2.95 13.87 -9.86
CA ALA A 64 -2.51 13.92 -11.25
C ALA A 64 -1.50 15.06 -11.52
N ASN A 65 -1.70 16.23 -10.90
CA ASN A 65 -0.80 17.37 -11.08
C ASN A 65 0.63 17.09 -10.60
N GLU A 66 0.83 16.29 -9.54
CA GLU A 66 2.15 15.86 -9.09
C GLU A 66 2.89 15.07 -10.19
N GLY A 67 2.14 14.32 -11.01
CA GLY A 67 2.67 13.52 -12.11
C GLY A 67 3.29 14.34 -13.27
N LEU A 68 3.12 15.66 -13.27
CA LEU A 68 3.79 16.59 -14.20
C LEU A 68 5.23 16.91 -13.75
N ARG A 69 5.62 16.52 -12.53
CA ARG A 69 6.94 16.80 -11.97
C ARG A 69 7.97 15.77 -12.40
N ALA A 70 9.15 16.24 -12.78
CA ALA A 70 10.25 15.39 -13.24
C ALA A 70 10.75 14.40 -12.17
N ASP A 71 10.74 14.79 -10.89
CA ASP A 71 11.13 13.94 -9.76
C ASP A 71 10.11 12.81 -9.53
N TRP A 72 8.82 13.09 -9.59
CA TRP A 72 7.74 12.11 -9.50
C TRP A 72 7.83 11.09 -10.66
N GLN A 73 8.00 11.57 -11.90
CA GLN A 73 8.14 10.72 -13.08
C GLN A 73 9.37 9.80 -12.99
N ARG A 74 10.50 10.32 -12.52
CA ARG A 74 11.71 9.53 -12.30
C ARG A 74 11.49 8.43 -11.25
N GLN A 75 10.83 8.76 -10.14
CA GLN A 75 10.52 7.80 -9.10
C GLN A 75 9.52 6.74 -9.57
N LEU A 76 8.49 7.12 -10.35
CA LEU A 76 7.53 6.15 -10.88
C LEU A 76 8.18 5.18 -11.87
N ALA A 77 9.01 5.68 -12.80
CA ALA A 77 9.75 4.82 -13.73
C ALA A 77 10.67 3.83 -12.97
N TYR A 78 11.27 4.27 -11.87
CA TYR A 78 12.08 3.41 -11.00
C TYR A 78 11.21 2.38 -10.27
N ALA A 79 10.11 2.77 -9.63
CA ALA A 79 9.20 1.87 -8.94
C ALA A 79 8.57 0.84 -9.89
N HIS A 80 8.15 1.27 -11.10
CA HIS A 80 7.64 0.36 -12.13
C HIS A 80 8.67 -0.72 -12.48
N ARG A 81 9.91 -0.34 -12.75
CA ARG A 81 10.98 -1.29 -13.10
C ARG A 81 11.30 -2.27 -11.96
N GLU A 82 11.43 -1.77 -10.73
CA GLU A 82 11.90 -2.57 -9.59
C GLU A 82 10.78 -3.37 -8.93
N CYS A 83 9.57 -2.81 -8.83
CA CYS A 83 8.42 -3.44 -8.16
C CYS A 83 7.42 -4.08 -9.13
N GLY A 84 7.49 -3.77 -10.45
CA GLY A 84 6.70 -4.40 -11.49
C GLY A 84 5.25 -3.91 -11.58
N PHE A 85 4.89 -2.77 -10.98
CA PHE A 85 3.55 -2.21 -11.05
C PHE A 85 3.13 -1.95 -12.51
N GLN A 86 1.90 -2.34 -12.85
CA GLN A 86 1.38 -2.24 -14.23
C GLN A 86 0.46 -1.04 -14.43
N TYR A 87 -0.33 -0.69 -13.41
CA TYR A 87 -1.26 0.43 -13.41
C TYR A 87 -0.91 1.42 -12.30
N ILE A 88 -1.38 2.65 -12.48
CA ILE A 88 -1.31 3.70 -11.47
C ILE A 88 -2.65 4.41 -11.33
N ARG A 89 -3.09 4.63 -10.10
CA ARG A 89 -4.28 5.39 -9.75
C ARG A 89 -3.90 6.67 -9.02
N MET A 90 -4.57 7.77 -9.32
CA MET A 90 -4.30 9.08 -8.73
C MET A 90 -5.54 9.95 -8.71
N HIS A 91 -5.65 10.81 -7.70
CA HIS A 91 -6.72 11.77 -7.53
C HIS A 91 -6.66 12.94 -8.49
N GLY A 92 -7.76 13.69 -8.56
CA GLY A 92 -7.77 15.06 -9.01
C GLY A 92 -7.54 15.30 -10.49
N LEU A 93 -7.85 14.32 -11.35
CA LEU A 93 -7.64 14.41 -12.80
C LEU A 93 -8.39 15.60 -13.43
N PHE A 94 -9.55 15.99 -12.86
CA PHE A 94 -10.37 17.09 -13.37
C PHE A 94 -10.34 18.34 -12.48
N CYS A 95 -9.43 18.41 -11.51
CA CYS A 95 -9.22 19.61 -10.72
C CYS A 95 -8.79 20.79 -11.59
N ASP A 96 -9.07 21.99 -11.12
CA ASP A 96 -8.83 23.22 -11.89
C ASP A 96 -7.36 23.42 -12.27
N ASP A 97 -6.42 22.93 -11.46
CA ASP A 97 -4.98 22.98 -11.74
C ASP A 97 -4.50 21.99 -12.82
N MET A 98 -5.36 21.05 -13.25
CA MET A 98 -5.15 20.27 -14.46
C MET A 98 -5.67 20.97 -15.73
N GLY A 99 -6.37 22.07 -15.56
CA GLY A 99 -6.82 22.94 -16.66
C GLY A 99 -7.79 22.32 -17.66
N VAL A 100 -8.50 21.25 -17.26
CA VAL A 100 -9.29 20.39 -18.16
C VAL A 100 -10.57 21.05 -18.64
N TYR A 101 -11.24 21.84 -17.77
CA TYR A 101 -12.59 22.34 -17.98
C TYR A 101 -12.68 23.83 -17.77
N ARG A 102 -13.25 24.54 -18.73
CA ARG A 102 -13.71 25.91 -18.56
C ARG A 102 -15.01 26.13 -19.33
N GLU A 103 -15.65 27.27 -19.12
CA GLU A 103 -16.81 27.70 -19.89
C GLU A 103 -16.54 29.06 -20.55
N ASP A 104 -17.02 29.22 -21.78
CA ASP A 104 -17.00 30.50 -22.48
C ASP A 104 -17.97 31.51 -21.84
N SER A 105 -18.05 32.72 -22.38
CA SER A 105 -18.95 33.78 -21.89
C SER A 105 -20.45 33.44 -22.00
N GLN A 106 -20.79 32.44 -22.81
CA GLN A 106 -22.15 31.95 -23.01
C GLN A 106 -22.45 30.72 -22.15
N GLY A 107 -21.47 30.23 -21.41
CA GLY A 107 -21.57 29.03 -20.56
C GLY A 107 -21.40 27.71 -21.32
N ASN A 108 -20.87 27.74 -22.56
CA ASN A 108 -20.56 26.52 -23.28
C ASN A 108 -19.25 25.90 -22.76
N PRO A 109 -19.20 24.56 -22.58
CA PRO A 109 -17.98 23.88 -22.13
C PRO A 109 -16.86 23.97 -23.17
N GLU A 110 -15.65 24.25 -22.71
CA GLU A 110 -14.40 24.12 -23.45
C GLU A 110 -13.47 23.17 -22.71
N TYR A 111 -12.83 22.26 -23.43
CA TYR A 111 -11.96 21.22 -22.87
C TYR A 111 -10.52 21.41 -23.31
N ASN A 112 -9.57 21.18 -22.38
CA ASN A 112 -8.15 21.21 -22.63
C ASN A 112 -7.50 19.97 -22.02
N TRP A 113 -6.77 19.19 -22.83
CA TRP A 113 -6.20 17.92 -22.42
C TRP A 113 -4.68 17.97 -22.22
N GLN A 114 -4.07 19.16 -22.36
CA GLN A 114 -2.61 19.32 -22.39
C GLN A 114 -1.91 18.62 -21.22
N TYR A 115 -2.35 18.82 -19.98
CA TYR A 115 -1.69 18.24 -18.81
C TYR A 115 -2.01 16.74 -18.64
N ILE A 116 -3.20 16.32 -19.01
CA ILE A 116 -3.52 14.89 -19.05
C ILE A 116 -2.67 14.18 -20.11
N ASP A 117 -2.52 14.76 -21.27
CA ASP A 117 -1.68 14.22 -22.35
C ASP A 117 -0.22 14.08 -21.91
N GLU A 118 0.34 15.12 -21.31
CA GLU A 118 1.72 15.10 -20.77
C GLU A 118 1.91 13.94 -19.78
N LEU A 119 0.98 13.80 -18.85
CA LEU A 119 1.03 12.74 -17.84
C LEU A 119 0.85 11.35 -18.46
N TYR A 120 -0.14 11.17 -19.32
CA TYR A 120 -0.47 9.84 -19.86
C TYR A 120 0.50 9.40 -20.95
N ASP A 121 1.07 10.33 -21.73
CA ASP A 121 2.17 10.06 -22.64
C ASP A 121 3.40 9.56 -21.89
N PHE A 122 3.72 10.17 -20.74
CA PHE A 122 4.77 9.68 -19.87
C PHE A 122 4.46 8.25 -19.38
N LEU A 123 3.26 7.97 -18.86
CA LEU A 123 2.87 6.62 -18.42
C LEU A 123 3.04 5.61 -19.57
N HIS A 124 2.54 5.95 -20.75
CA HIS A 124 2.64 5.10 -21.93
C HIS A 124 4.11 4.85 -22.32
N SER A 125 4.96 5.87 -22.24
CA SER A 125 6.40 5.79 -22.58
C SER A 125 7.17 4.79 -21.70
N ILE A 126 6.75 4.61 -20.45
CA ILE A 126 7.36 3.64 -19.51
C ILE A 126 6.63 2.30 -19.47
N GLY A 127 5.54 2.11 -20.25
CA GLY A 127 4.76 0.88 -20.30
C GLY A 127 3.75 0.71 -19.16
N MET A 128 3.45 1.77 -18.42
CA MET A 128 2.39 1.78 -17.41
C MET A 128 1.05 2.25 -17.98
N LYS A 129 -0.03 1.87 -17.32
CA LYS A 129 -1.40 2.23 -17.69
C LYS A 129 -2.09 2.98 -16.57
N PRO A 130 -2.97 3.95 -16.89
CA PRO A 130 -3.79 4.57 -15.86
C PRO A 130 -4.92 3.63 -15.42
N PHE A 131 -5.15 3.54 -14.10
CA PHE A 131 -6.41 3.18 -13.49
C PHE A 131 -7.11 4.50 -13.21
N VAL A 132 -8.01 4.91 -14.10
CA VAL A 132 -8.48 6.28 -14.23
C VAL A 132 -9.51 6.60 -13.15
N GLU A 133 -9.17 7.40 -12.15
CA GLU A 133 -10.14 7.98 -11.22
C GLU A 133 -10.77 9.24 -11.84
N LEU A 134 -12.08 9.23 -11.98
CA LEU A 134 -12.85 10.33 -12.58
C LEU A 134 -13.30 11.31 -11.48
N GLY A 135 -12.42 12.21 -11.09
CA GLY A 135 -12.59 13.19 -10.00
C GLY A 135 -11.42 14.20 -9.97
N PHE A 136 -11.44 15.27 -9.15
CA PHE A 136 -12.63 15.79 -8.50
C PHE A 136 -13.38 16.76 -9.42
N MET A 137 -14.42 17.45 -8.91
CA MET A 137 -15.29 18.30 -9.73
C MET A 137 -14.55 19.56 -10.20
N PRO A 138 -14.55 19.88 -11.50
CA PRO A 138 -14.07 21.18 -11.97
C PRO A 138 -14.86 22.32 -11.30
N GLY A 139 -14.19 23.35 -10.81
CA GLY A 139 -14.83 24.44 -10.06
C GLY A 139 -15.98 25.12 -10.81
N ARG A 140 -15.86 25.28 -12.14
CA ARG A 140 -16.94 25.83 -12.98
C ARG A 140 -18.16 24.92 -13.12
N LEU A 141 -17.99 23.62 -12.93
CA LEU A 141 -19.09 22.63 -12.99
C LEU A 141 -19.65 22.29 -11.60
N ALA A 142 -18.98 22.67 -10.53
CA ALA A 142 -19.35 22.39 -9.15
C ALA A 142 -20.65 23.08 -8.73
N SER A 143 -21.48 22.40 -7.94
CA SER A 143 -22.71 22.96 -7.34
C SER A 143 -22.45 23.79 -6.08
N GLY A 144 -21.25 23.70 -5.51
CA GLY A 144 -20.85 24.38 -4.28
C GLY A 144 -19.35 24.60 -4.20
N SER A 145 -18.88 25.07 -3.04
CA SER A 145 -17.49 25.48 -2.82
C SER A 145 -16.72 24.59 -1.83
N LYS A 146 -17.30 23.46 -1.38
CA LYS A 146 -16.61 22.55 -0.45
C LYS A 146 -15.43 21.89 -1.17
N THR A 147 -14.26 21.95 -0.55
CA THR A 147 -13.04 21.38 -1.08
C THR A 147 -12.35 20.52 -0.04
N ILE A 148 -11.49 19.60 -0.51
CA ILE A 148 -10.62 18.75 0.29
C ILE A 148 -9.17 18.97 -0.10
N PHE A 149 -8.27 18.65 0.78
CA PHE A 149 -6.82 18.72 0.65
C PHE A 149 -6.25 20.14 0.48
N TRP A 150 -4.96 20.27 0.69
CA TRP A 150 -4.23 21.52 0.51
C TRP A 150 -4.41 22.13 -0.90
N TRP A 151 -4.49 21.31 -1.92
CA TRP A 151 -4.70 21.72 -3.32
C TRP A 151 -6.18 21.91 -3.72
N ARG A 152 -7.10 21.83 -2.72
CA ARG A 152 -8.48 22.29 -2.81
C ARG A 152 -9.32 21.61 -3.91
N GLY A 153 -9.24 20.27 -4.03
CA GLY A 153 -10.14 19.51 -4.90
C GLY A 153 -11.61 19.73 -4.51
N ASN A 154 -12.47 20.13 -5.46
CA ASN A 154 -13.88 20.38 -5.18
C ASN A 154 -14.65 19.06 -5.10
N VAL A 155 -15.34 18.85 -3.97
CA VAL A 155 -16.04 17.59 -3.64
C VAL A 155 -17.56 17.70 -3.71
N THR A 156 -18.09 18.75 -4.36
CA THR A 156 -19.55 18.91 -4.52
C THR A 156 -20.06 18.22 -5.79
N PRO A 157 -21.33 17.79 -5.83
CA PRO A 157 -21.94 17.28 -7.06
C PRO A 157 -21.86 18.28 -8.22
N PRO A 158 -21.99 17.83 -9.46
CA PRO A 158 -22.10 18.77 -10.57
C PRO A 158 -23.40 19.57 -10.49
N ARG A 159 -23.37 20.85 -10.83
CA ARG A 159 -24.56 21.69 -10.97
C ARG A 159 -25.41 21.34 -12.21
N ASP A 160 -24.79 20.66 -13.17
CA ASP A 160 -25.42 20.19 -14.42
C ASP A 160 -24.85 18.82 -14.77
N MET A 161 -25.67 17.78 -14.62
CA MET A 161 -25.31 16.40 -14.88
C MET A 161 -25.02 16.13 -16.36
N ASN A 162 -25.69 16.87 -17.28
CA ASN A 162 -25.44 16.71 -18.71
C ASN A 162 -24.06 17.27 -19.09
N LYS A 163 -23.65 18.40 -18.51
CA LYS A 163 -22.29 18.93 -18.70
C LYS A 163 -21.23 17.99 -18.15
N TRP A 164 -21.48 17.37 -16.99
CA TRP A 164 -20.59 16.31 -16.46
C TRP A 164 -20.50 15.12 -17.42
N ALA A 165 -21.61 14.56 -17.87
CA ALA A 165 -21.62 13.44 -18.81
C ALA A 165 -20.93 13.79 -20.13
N ASN A 166 -21.08 15.05 -20.61
CA ASN A 166 -20.38 15.53 -21.80
C ASN A 166 -18.88 15.67 -21.60
N LEU A 167 -18.41 16.14 -20.43
CA LEU A 167 -16.99 16.15 -20.07
C LEU A 167 -16.42 14.73 -20.12
N ILE A 168 -17.08 13.77 -19.48
CA ILE A 168 -16.63 12.36 -19.47
C ILE A 168 -16.59 11.80 -20.89
N ARG A 169 -17.63 12.02 -21.69
CA ARG A 169 -17.66 11.54 -23.08
C ARG A 169 -16.52 12.17 -23.91
N ALA A 170 -16.34 13.49 -23.80
CA ALA A 170 -15.28 14.20 -24.53
C ALA A 170 -13.89 13.70 -24.13
N PHE A 171 -13.66 13.47 -22.86
CA PHE A 171 -12.43 12.90 -22.33
C PHE A 171 -12.16 11.51 -22.91
N VAL A 172 -13.12 10.59 -22.84
CA VAL A 172 -12.94 9.22 -23.33
C VAL A 172 -12.78 9.18 -24.86
N VAL A 173 -13.47 10.05 -25.60
CA VAL A 173 -13.27 10.22 -27.05
C VAL A 173 -11.85 10.69 -27.35
N HIS A 174 -11.34 11.66 -26.58
CA HIS A 174 -9.96 12.14 -26.70
C HIS A 174 -8.95 11.02 -26.44
N LEU A 175 -9.10 10.26 -25.36
CA LEU A 175 -8.22 9.13 -25.03
C LEU A 175 -8.20 8.09 -26.15
N ARG A 176 -9.38 7.72 -26.70
CA ARG A 176 -9.48 6.80 -27.82
C ARG A 176 -8.78 7.34 -29.08
N ALA A 177 -8.93 8.63 -29.35
CA ALA A 177 -8.30 9.25 -30.50
C ALA A 177 -6.76 9.31 -30.38
N ARG A 178 -6.24 9.53 -29.15
CA ARG A 178 -4.81 9.67 -28.89
C ARG A 178 -4.08 8.34 -28.76
N TYR A 179 -4.62 7.40 -28.00
CA TYR A 179 -3.96 6.13 -27.65
C TYR A 179 -4.48 4.93 -28.43
N GLY A 180 -5.60 5.09 -29.14
CA GLY A 180 -6.24 4.01 -29.87
C GLY A 180 -7.19 3.16 -29.02
N ASP A 181 -8.21 2.60 -29.67
CA ASP A 181 -9.25 1.81 -29.01
C ASP A 181 -8.68 0.57 -28.29
N ALA A 182 -7.71 -0.12 -28.88
CA ALA A 182 -7.10 -1.32 -28.33
C ALA A 182 -6.35 -1.05 -27.01
N GLU A 183 -5.68 0.10 -26.88
CA GLU A 183 -5.00 0.49 -25.64
C GLU A 183 -6.00 0.90 -24.56
N VAL A 184 -6.93 1.83 -24.88
CA VAL A 184 -7.92 2.32 -23.90
C VAL A 184 -8.83 1.21 -23.39
N ARG A 185 -9.13 0.17 -24.17
CA ARG A 185 -9.86 -1.03 -23.76
C ARG A 185 -9.18 -1.78 -22.62
N THR A 186 -7.88 -1.64 -22.46
CA THR A 186 -7.13 -2.24 -21.36
C THR A 186 -7.23 -1.47 -20.06
N TRP A 187 -7.70 -0.22 -20.07
CA TRP A 187 -7.78 0.65 -18.91
C TRP A 187 -9.03 0.39 -18.07
N TYR A 188 -9.03 0.92 -16.84
CA TYR A 188 -10.15 0.90 -15.90
C TYR A 188 -10.58 2.33 -15.62
N PHE A 189 -11.88 2.58 -15.58
CA PHE A 189 -12.45 3.88 -15.25
C PHE A 189 -13.22 3.76 -13.94
N GLU A 190 -12.70 4.36 -12.89
CA GLU A 190 -13.29 4.39 -11.56
C GLU A 190 -14.00 5.72 -11.35
N VAL A 191 -15.22 5.66 -10.82
CA VAL A 191 -16.02 6.87 -10.66
C VAL A 191 -15.86 7.42 -9.26
N TRP A 192 -15.16 8.57 -9.15
CA TRP A 192 -14.95 9.31 -7.91
C TRP A 192 -13.96 8.65 -6.94
N ASN A 193 -13.84 9.29 -5.71
CA ASN A 193 -13.08 8.80 -4.57
C ASN A 193 -13.88 8.92 -3.28
N GLU A 194 -14.03 7.85 -2.51
CA GLU A 194 -14.62 7.75 -1.18
C GLU A 194 -15.93 8.54 -0.96
N PRO A 195 -16.92 8.37 -1.84
CA PRO A 195 -18.15 9.16 -1.78
C PRO A 195 -19.02 8.86 -0.54
N ASN A 196 -18.65 7.87 0.26
CA ASN A 196 -19.29 7.55 1.54
C ASN A 196 -18.74 8.38 2.72
N LEU A 197 -17.74 9.24 2.49
CA LEU A 197 -17.22 10.18 3.46
C LEU A 197 -17.63 11.62 3.09
N ASP A 198 -18.21 12.34 4.05
CA ASP A 198 -18.66 13.74 3.84
C ASP A 198 -17.53 14.68 3.40
N VAL A 199 -16.29 14.36 3.73
CA VAL A 199 -15.11 15.13 3.33
C VAL A 199 -14.80 15.00 1.84
N PHE A 200 -15.17 13.88 1.22
CA PHE A 200 -14.93 13.59 -0.21
C PHE A 200 -16.17 13.72 -1.09
N TRP A 201 -17.37 13.80 -0.50
CA TRP A 201 -18.61 13.95 -1.25
C TRP A 201 -19.64 14.78 -0.48
N ALA A 202 -19.89 16.00 -0.94
CA ALA A 202 -20.87 16.91 -0.33
C ALA A 202 -22.30 16.70 -0.84
N GLY A 203 -22.61 15.47 -1.21
CA GLY A 203 -23.93 15.03 -1.67
C GLY A 203 -24.42 13.81 -0.89
N THR A 204 -25.58 13.29 -1.29
CA THR A 204 -26.11 12.03 -0.75
C THR A 204 -25.59 10.81 -1.50
N GLN A 205 -25.73 9.61 -0.92
CA GLN A 205 -25.46 8.34 -1.59
C GLN A 205 -26.22 8.23 -2.92
N GLN A 206 -27.50 8.60 -2.94
CA GLN A 206 -28.33 8.57 -4.14
C GLN A 206 -27.82 9.50 -5.24
N GLN A 207 -27.32 10.69 -4.87
CA GLN A 207 -26.72 11.62 -5.83
C GLN A 207 -25.43 11.05 -6.42
N TYR A 208 -24.63 10.34 -5.62
CA TYR A 208 -23.47 9.64 -6.12
C TYR A 208 -23.84 8.51 -7.09
N PHE A 209 -24.85 7.71 -6.78
CA PHE A 209 -25.32 6.65 -7.67
C PHE A 209 -25.84 7.19 -9.02
N TYR A 210 -26.45 8.37 -9.01
CA TYR A 210 -26.84 9.05 -10.26
C TYR A 210 -25.63 9.58 -11.03
N LEU A 211 -24.65 10.14 -10.35
CA LEU A 211 -23.37 10.54 -10.97
C LEU A 211 -22.69 9.33 -11.62
N TYR A 212 -22.62 8.21 -10.89
CA TYR A 212 -22.06 6.96 -11.40
C TYR A 212 -22.78 6.52 -12.69
N THR A 213 -24.10 6.47 -12.67
CA THR A 213 -24.90 6.04 -13.81
C THR A 213 -24.65 6.91 -15.05
N ALA A 214 -24.67 8.24 -14.87
CA ALA A 214 -24.41 9.18 -15.97
C ALA A 214 -22.98 9.02 -16.53
N THR A 215 -22.01 8.81 -15.64
CA THR A 215 -20.60 8.58 -15.99
C THR A 215 -20.43 7.26 -16.77
N ALA A 216 -21.01 6.17 -16.26
CA ALA A 216 -20.94 4.86 -16.90
C ALA A 216 -21.58 4.88 -18.30
N GLN A 217 -22.75 5.51 -18.44
CA GLN A 217 -23.43 5.70 -19.73
C GLN A 217 -22.58 6.52 -20.71
N ALA A 218 -21.93 7.60 -20.24
CA ALA A 218 -21.06 8.42 -21.06
C ALA A 218 -19.86 7.62 -21.59
N ILE A 219 -19.18 6.83 -20.74
CA ILE A 219 -18.06 5.96 -21.14
C ILE A 219 -18.53 4.89 -22.14
N LYS A 220 -19.58 4.16 -21.80
CA LYS A 220 -20.11 3.06 -22.64
C LYS A 220 -20.69 3.55 -23.95
N SER A 221 -21.11 4.82 -24.06
CA SER A 221 -21.53 5.43 -25.33
C SER A 221 -20.36 5.60 -26.32
N VAL A 222 -19.10 5.63 -25.85
CA VAL A 222 -17.91 5.70 -26.68
C VAL A 222 -17.46 4.30 -27.12
N SER A 223 -17.45 3.35 -26.17
CA SER A 223 -17.20 1.92 -26.44
C SER A 223 -17.82 1.07 -25.33
N ALA A 224 -18.62 0.08 -25.72
CA ALA A 224 -19.21 -0.88 -24.79
C ALA A 224 -18.17 -1.74 -24.05
N ASP A 225 -16.97 -1.85 -24.62
CA ASP A 225 -15.87 -2.67 -24.06
C ASP A 225 -15.03 -1.94 -23.00
N TYR A 226 -15.21 -0.62 -22.81
CA TYR A 226 -14.46 0.13 -21.81
C TYR A 226 -15.00 -0.18 -20.42
N ARG A 227 -14.08 -0.53 -19.50
CA ARG A 227 -14.45 -0.99 -18.15
C ARG A 227 -14.70 0.18 -17.21
N VAL A 228 -15.88 0.21 -16.61
CA VAL A 228 -16.26 1.22 -15.61
C VAL A 228 -16.71 0.55 -14.32
N GLY A 229 -16.34 1.13 -13.18
CA GLY A 229 -16.68 0.58 -11.87
C GLY A 229 -16.62 1.60 -10.74
N GLY A 230 -16.88 1.12 -9.55
CA GLY A 230 -16.96 1.83 -8.28
C GLY A 230 -17.42 0.86 -7.18
N PRO A 231 -17.89 1.35 -6.05
CA PRO A 231 -18.13 2.77 -5.68
C PRO A 231 -16.91 3.50 -5.12
N ALA A 232 -15.71 2.92 -5.10
CA ALA A 232 -14.46 3.50 -4.60
C ALA A 232 -14.57 4.01 -3.15
N THR A 233 -15.23 3.26 -2.29
CA THR A 233 -15.62 3.69 -0.94
C THR A 233 -14.59 3.38 0.12
N ALA A 234 -14.47 4.26 1.11
CA ALA A 234 -13.68 4.02 2.32
C ALA A 234 -14.27 2.84 3.12
N GLY A 235 -13.37 2.03 3.71
CA GLY A 235 -13.74 1.02 4.69
C GLY A 235 -14.72 -0.04 4.16
N CYS A 236 -14.65 -0.38 2.88
CA CYS A 236 -15.53 -1.37 2.25
C CYS A 236 -17.03 -1.03 2.33
N GLY A 237 -17.37 0.25 2.50
CA GLY A 237 -18.75 0.71 2.64
C GLY A 237 -19.52 0.67 1.32
N TRP A 238 -20.84 0.61 1.38
CA TRP A 238 -21.82 0.71 0.28
C TRP A 238 -21.72 -0.37 -0.81
N VAL A 239 -20.86 -1.38 -0.69
CA VAL A 239 -20.68 -2.36 -1.77
C VAL A 239 -21.97 -3.13 -2.07
N PRO A 240 -22.68 -3.70 -1.07
CA PRO A 240 -23.95 -4.38 -1.33
C PRO A 240 -25.03 -3.44 -1.90
N GLU A 241 -25.16 -2.23 -1.36
CA GLU A 241 -26.12 -1.22 -1.79
C GLU A 241 -25.85 -0.76 -3.22
N PHE A 242 -24.58 -0.58 -3.58
CA PHE A 242 -24.16 -0.20 -4.92
C PHE A 242 -24.47 -1.29 -5.95
N ILE A 243 -24.17 -2.56 -5.64
CA ILE A 243 -24.47 -3.70 -6.52
C ILE A 243 -26.00 -3.82 -6.69
N HIS A 244 -26.75 -3.72 -5.58
CA HIS A 244 -28.22 -3.75 -5.65
C HIS A 244 -28.78 -2.61 -6.50
N PHE A 245 -28.25 -1.39 -6.35
CA PHE A 245 -28.64 -0.26 -7.17
C PHE A 245 -28.33 -0.51 -8.66
N CYS A 246 -27.16 -1.01 -8.99
CA CYS A 246 -26.79 -1.30 -10.37
C CYS A 246 -27.70 -2.35 -11.00
N ASP A 247 -28.03 -3.41 -10.27
CA ASP A 247 -28.92 -4.47 -10.73
C ASP A 247 -30.33 -3.94 -10.98
N THR A 248 -30.92 -3.28 -10.00
CA THR A 248 -32.32 -2.82 -10.05
C THR A 248 -32.56 -1.68 -11.05
N ASN A 249 -31.55 -0.83 -11.28
CA ASN A 249 -31.64 0.30 -12.22
C ASN A 249 -30.95 0.02 -13.56
N HIS A 250 -30.47 -1.21 -13.79
CA HIS A 250 -29.73 -1.60 -14.99
C HIS A 250 -28.55 -0.68 -15.29
N ALA A 251 -27.88 -0.17 -14.24
CA ALA A 251 -26.68 0.64 -14.38
C ALA A 251 -25.49 -0.26 -14.75
N LEU A 252 -24.71 0.20 -15.73
CA LEU A 252 -23.58 -0.55 -16.27
C LEU A 252 -22.42 -0.57 -15.27
N VAL A 253 -21.92 -1.76 -14.92
CA VAL A 253 -20.81 -1.95 -14.01
C VAL A 253 -19.96 -3.16 -14.43
N ASP A 254 -18.64 -3.02 -14.48
CA ASP A 254 -17.72 -4.09 -14.86
C ASP A 254 -16.87 -4.58 -13.69
N PHE A 255 -16.68 -3.76 -12.66
CA PHE A 255 -15.90 -4.12 -11.46
C PHE A 255 -16.37 -3.35 -10.23
N ILE A 256 -16.05 -3.90 -9.07
CA ILE A 256 -16.19 -3.24 -7.77
C ILE A 256 -14.82 -2.73 -7.35
N SER A 257 -14.78 -1.49 -6.85
CA SER A 257 -13.61 -0.93 -6.17
C SER A 257 -13.97 -0.40 -4.79
N THR A 258 -13.02 -0.50 -3.86
CA THR A 258 -13.16 -0.04 -2.48
C THR A 258 -11.80 0.06 -1.81
N HIS A 259 -11.75 0.62 -0.58
CA HIS A 259 -10.51 0.86 0.17
C HIS A 259 -10.54 0.17 1.54
N THR A 260 -9.35 -0.17 2.05
CA THR A 260 -9.19 -0.69 3.41
C THR A 260 -7.84 -0.30 3.99
N TYR A 261 -7.83 0.05 5.28
CA TYR A 261 -6.64 0.44 6.02
C TYR A 261 -6.55 -0.28 7.35
N GLY A 262 -5.33 -0.54 7.79
CA GLY A 262 -5.05 -1.42 8.93
C GLY A 262 -5.15 -0.78 10.31
N VAL A 263 -5.91 0.30 10.47
CA VAL A 263 -6.07 1.01 11.75
C VAL A 263 -7.48 0.81 12.34
N GLU A 264 -7.58 0.80 13.68
CA GLU A 264 -8.85 0.66 14.40
C GLU A 264 -9.46 2.01 14.77
N SER A 265 -8.63 3.04 14.92
CA SER A 265 -9.05 4.36 15.34
C SER A 265 -8.17 5.44 14.73
N GLY A 266 -8.64 6.65 14.81
CA GLY A 266 -8.03 7.85 14.27
C GLY A 266 -9.08 8.67 13.50
N TYR A 267 -8.73 9.90 13.17
CA TYR A 267 -9.52 10.77 12.31
C TYR A 267 -8.56 11.64 11.49
N LEU A 268 -9.00 12.11 10.34
CA LEU A 268 -8.23 13.10 9.59
C LEU A 268 -8.53 14.48 10.16
N ASP A 269 -7.53 15.12 10.70
CA ASP A 269 -7.57 16.55 10.98
C ASP A 269 -7.17 17.37 9.74
N GLU A 270 -7.17 18.68 9.85
CA GLU A 270 -6.83 19.60 8.77
C GLU A 270 -5.36 19.50 8.31
N HIS A 271 -4.51 18.86 9.12
CA HIS A 271 -3.08 18.63 8.84
C HIS A 271 -2.77 17.19 8.41
N GLY A 272 -3.75 16.29 8.46
CA GLY A 272 -3.58 14.86 8.23
C GLY A 272 -2.76 14.16 9.32
N GLU A 273 -2.72 14.73 10.53
CA GLU A 273 -1.95 14.26 11.68
C GLU A 273 -2.89 13.81 12.79
N THR A 274 -3.33 12.58 12.73
CA THR A 274 -4.35 12.10 13.67
C THR A 274 -3.86 10.95 14.52
N GLY A 275 -4.53 10.74 15.65
CA GLY A 275 -4.23 9.68 16.59
C GLY A 275 -4.62 8.29 16.08
N THR A 276 -4.01 7.82 15.00
CA THR A 276 -4.23 6.47 14.49
C THR A 276 -3.63 5.40 15.39
N VAL A 277 -4.27 4.24 15.46
CA VAL A 277 -3.80 3.06 16.20
C VAL A 277 -3.86 1.87 15.27
N LEU A 278 -2.71 1.24 15.01
CA LEU A 278 -2.66 0.03 14.20
C LEU A 278 -3.54 -1.06 14.80
N SER A 279 -4.34 -1.72 13.97
CA SER A 279 -5.28 -2.73 14.39
C SER A 279 -4.59 -3.92 15.05
N GLN A 280 -5.11 -4.32 16.21
CA GLN A 280 -4.73 -5.55 16.88
C GLN A 280 -5.38 -6.78 16.25
N ASN A 281 -6.40 -6.59 15.41
CA ASN A 281 -7.05 -7.68 14.69
C ASN A 281 -6.08 -8.31 13.68
N PRO A 282 -5.67 -9.57 13.84
CA PRO A 282 -4.75 -10.23 12.92
C PRO A 282 -5.34 -10.38 11.51
N ASN A 283 -6.67 -10.30 11.39
CA ASN A 283 -7.38 -10.43 10.12
C ASN A 283 -7.64 -9.09 9.42
N SER A 284 -7.17 -7.95 9.96
CA SER A 284 -7.32 -6.65 9.29
C SER A 284 -6.79 -6.70 7.86
N ILE A 285 -7.38 -5.92 6.95
CA ILE A 285 -7.12 -5.86 5.51
C ILE A 285 -7.65 -7.12 4.77
N PHE A 286 -7.03 -8.28 4.96
CA PHE A 286 -7.44 -9.47 4.20
C PHE A 286 -8.81 -10.03 4.64
N GLY A 287 -9.21 -9.79 5.87
CA GLY A 287 -10.55 -10.15 6.37
C GLY A 287 -11.65 -9.38 5.67
N GLU A 288 -11.44 -8.07 5.51
CA GLU A 288 -12.31 -7.18 4.74
C GLU A 288 -12.34 -7.57 3.26
N ALA A 289 -11.16 -7.85 2.66
CA ALA A 289 -11.11 -8.29 1.26
C ALA A 289 -11.92 -9.57 1.02
N LYS A 290 -11.79 -10.56 1.89
CA LYS A 290 -12.57 -11.80 1.83
C LYS A 290 -14.06 -11.57 2.10
N GLN A 291 -14.40 -10.62 2.97
CA GLN A 291 -15.80 -10.26 3.22
C GLN A 291 -16.43 -9.64 1.99
N VAL A 292 -15.78 -8.64 1.37
CA VAL A 292 -16.30 -8.00 0.14
C VAL A 292 -16.43 -9.00 -0.99
N ARG A 293 -15.46 -9.92 -1.15
CA ARG A 293 -15.57 -10.99 -2.15
C ARG A 293 -16.81 -11.87 -1.92
N ARG A 294 -17.12 -12.23 -0.66
CA ARG A 294 -18.37 -12.96 -0.33
C ARG A 294 -19.62 -12.15 -0.67
N GLN A 295 -19.64 -10.86 -0.32
CA GLN A 295 -20.76 -9.97 -0.66
C GLN A 295 -21.03 -9.93 -2.18
N ILE A 296 -19.97 -9.86 -2.98
CA ILE A 296 -20.08 -9.93 -4.45
C ILE A 296 -20.60 -11.30 -4.88
N ALA A 297 -20.03 -12.38 -4.35
CA ALA A 297 -20.41 -13.75 -4.73
C ALA A 297 -21.88 -14.09 -4.40
N GLU A 298 -22.42 -13.51 -3.34
CA GLU A 298 -23.80 -13.66 -2.86
C GLU A 298 -24.78 -12.67 -3.50
N SER A 299 -24.29 -11.73 -4.32
CA SER A 299 -25.11 -10.70 -4.98
C SER A 299 -25.74 -11.17 -6.30
N ALA A 300 -26.56 -10.33 -6.90
CA ALA A 300 -27.10 -10.53 -8.25
C ALA A 300 -26.01 -10.52 -9.35
N MET A 301 -24.79 -10.02 -9.04
CA MET A 301 -23.67 -9.88 -9.97
C MET A 301 -22.40 -10.60 -9.48
N PRO A 302 -22.41 -11.95 -9.25
CA PRO A 302 -21.36 -12.68 -8.54
C PRO A 302 -20.01 -12.73 -9.25
N LYS A 303 -19.95 -12.34 -10.52
CA LYS A 303 -18.74 -12.41 -11.37
C LYS A 303 -17.97 -11.10 -11.44
N LEU A 304 -18.44 -10.03 -10.79
CA LEU A 304 -17.73 -8.75 -10.80
C LEU A 304 -16.31 -8.89 -10.22
N GLN A 305 -15.36 -8.29 -10.90
CA GLN A 305 -13.99 -8.15 -10.39
C GLN A 305 -14.00 -7.29 -9.12
N LEU A 306 -13.05 -7.53 -8.22
CA LEU A 306 -12.84 -6.73 -7.02
C LEU A 306 -11.44 -6.13 -7.04
N HIS A 307 -11.38 -4.82 -6.95
CA HIS A 307 -10.14 -4.06 -6.87
C HIS A 307 -10.12 -3.25 -5.57
N PHE A 308 -9.12 -3.49 -4.72
CA PHE A 308 -8.79 -2.55 -3.66
C PHE A 308 -7.91 -1.47 -4.27
N THR A 309 -8.50 -0.33 -4.58
CA THR A 309 -7.82 0.78 -5.25
C THR A 309 -6.99 1.62 -4.30
N GLU A 310 -7.18 1.43 -2.99
CA GLU A 310 -6.29 1.89 -1.93
C GLU A 310 -6.22 0.89 -0.78
N TRP A 311 -5.00 0.67 -0.27
CA TRP A 311 -4.77 0.00 1.00
C TRP A 311 -3.37 0.31 1.54
N SER A 312 -3.23 0.37 2.86
CA SER A 312 -1.94 0.34 3.57
C SER A 312 -2.15 0.08 5.06
N ALA A 313 -1.08 0.18 5.86
CA ALA A 313 -1.18 0.02 7.31
C ALA A 313 -1.99 1.13 7.99
N SER A 314 -2.01 2.35 7.43
CA SER A 314 -2.73 3.51 7.97
C SER A 314 -3.19 4.43 6.84
N TYR A 315 -4.29 5.16 7.05
CA TYR A 315 -4.85 6.13 6.10
C TYR A 315 -4.32 7.56 6.31
N THR A 316 -3.47 7.80 7.29
CA THR A 316 -2.93 9.14 7.49
C THR A 316 -1.56 9.31 6.82
N PRO A 317 -1.33 10.44 6.12
CA PRO A 317 -0.05 10.73 5.45
C PRO A 317 1.08 11.13 6.39
N ALA A 318 0.88 11.00 7.71
CA ALA A 318 1.84 11.32 8.75
C ALA A 318 1.92 10.21 9.82
N ASP A 319 1.94 8.94 9.39
CA ASP A 319 2.03 7.80 10.30
C ASP A 319 3.40 7.10 10.17
N PRO A 320 4.28 7.18 11.20
CA PRO A 320 5.62 6.62 11.13
C PRO A 320 5.68 5.09 10.93
N VAL A 321 4.55 4.39 11.02
CA VAL A 321 4.47 2.96 10.66
C VAL A 321 4.91 2.74 9.21
N HIS A 322 4.62 3.70 8.31
CA HIS A 322 4.99 3.64 6.90
C HIS A 322 6.52 3.73 6.69
N ASP A 323 7.23 4.45 7.56
CA ASP A 323 8.68 4.58 7.49
C ASP A 323 9.41 3.40 8.17
N SER A 324 8.71 2.70 9.08
CA SER A 324 9.26 1.65 9.92
C SER A 324 9.56 0.35 9.15
N TYR A 325 10.58 -0.39 9.61
CA TYR A 325 10.90 -1.72 9.07
C TYR A 325 9.74 -2.73 9.19
N HIS A 326 8.80 -2.52 10.11
CA HIS A 326 7.62 -3.36 10.27
C HIS A 326 6.74 -3.42 9.00
N SER A 327 6.74 -2.35 8.21
CA SER A 327 5.91 -2.22 7.01
C SER A 327 6.18 -3.32 5.98
N ALA A 328 7.43 -3.79 5.85
CA ALA A 328 7.78 -4.82 4.87
C ALA A 328 7.11 -6.16 5.16
N ALA A 329 7.22 -6.66 6.39
CA ALA A 329 6.59 -7.91 6.81
C ALA A 329 5.06 -7.78 6.86
N TYR A 330 4.54 -6.61 7.28
CA TYR A 330 3.11 -6.31 7.27
C TYR A 330 2.51 -6.48 5.86
N ILE A 331 3.13 -5.85 4.86
CA ILE A 331 2.68 -5.94 3.47
C ILE A 331 2.63 -7.41 3.00
N LEU A 332 3.70 -8.16 3.22
CA LEU A 332 3.78 -9.56 2.78
C LEU A 332 2.73 -10.44 3.46
N ASP A 333 2.52 -10.26 4.77
CA ASP A 333 1.53 -11.02 5.54
C ASP A 333 0.10 -10.77 5.02
N LYS A 334 -0.27 -9.49 4.81
CA LYS A 334 -1.60 -9.14 4.33
C LYS A 334 -1.84 -9.62 2.91
N LEU A 335 -0.90 -9.43 2.01
CA LEU A 335 -1.00 -9.89 0.63
C LEU A 335 -1.09 -11.41 0.52
N LYS A 336 -0.25 -12.17 1.25
CA LYS A 336 -0.30 -13.64 1.25
C LYS A 336 -1.65 -14.17 1.71
N LYS A 337 -2.19 -13.60 2.78
CA LYS A 337 -3.46 -14.02 3.38
C LYS A 337 -4.69 -13.55 2.61
N CYS A 338 -4.57 -12.49 1.81
CA CYS A 338 -5.62 -12.05 0.89
C CYS A 338 -5.93 -13.15 -0.13
N GLY A 339 -4.91 -13.82 -0.66
CA GLY A 339 -5.06 -14.87 -1.66
C GLY A 339 -5.75 -14.34 -2.92
N ASP A 340 -6.71 -15.10 -3.44
CA ASP A 340 -7.48 -14.80 -4.65
C ASP A 340 -8.74 -13.94 -4.41
N ALA A 341 -8.87 -13.32 -3.23
CA ALA A 341 -10.06 -12.53 -2.90
C ALA A 341 -10.23 -11.31 -3.80
N ALA A 342 -9.15 -10.69 -4.26
CA ALA A 342 -9.18 -9.50 -5.10
C ALA A 342 -8.29 -9.64 -6.34
N GLN A 343 -8.67 -8.98 -7.43
CA GLN A 343 -7.87 -8.90 -8.66
C GLN A 343 -6.73 -7.89 -8.53
N SER A 344 -6.83 -6.93 -7.61
CA SER A 344 -5.73 -6.04 -7.26
C SER A 344 -5.83 -5.55 -5.81
N MET A 345 -4.64 -5.34 -5.22
CA MET A 345 -4.43 -4.66 -3.96
C MET A 345 -3.46 -3.50 -4.23
N SER A 346 -4.01 -2.32 -4.55
CA SER A 346 -3.23 -1.13 -4.91
C SER A 346 -2.70 -0.44 -3.67
N TYR A 347 -1.39 -0.56 -3.42
CA TYR A 347 -0.77 0.09 -2.27
C TYR A 347 -0.82 1.62 -2.37
N TRP A 348 -1.24 2.28 -1.32
CA TRP A 348 -1.30 3.72 -1.19
C TRP A 348 -0.10 4.23 -0.39
N THR A 349 1.00 4.79 -1.00
CA THR A 349 1.30 5.11 -2.40
C THR A 349 2.73 4.69 -2.78
N PHE A 350 3.19 4.96 -4.04
CA PHE A 350 4.57 4.64 -4.43
C PHE A 350 5.59 5.70 -3.96
N THR A 351 5.18 6.93 -3.69
CA THR A 351 6.07 8.07 -3.42
C THR A 351 5.55 8.97 -2.31
N ASP A 352 6.47 9.61 -1.56
CA ASP A 352 6.19 10.72 -0.65
C ASP A 352 6.25 12.10 -1.34
N ILE A 353 6.36 12.16 -2.66
CA ILE A 353 5.94 13.34 -3.42
C ILE A 353 4.42 13.30 -3.42
N PHE A 354 3.83 13.87 -2.36
CA PHE A 354 2.44 13.66 -1.98
C PHE A 354 1.96 14.88 -1.19
N GLU A 355 0.92 15.57 -1.70
CA GLU A 355 0.59 16.92 -1.27
C GLU A 355 -0.84 17.08 -0.71
N GLU A 356 -1.47 16.03 -0.17
CA GLU A 356 -2.81 16.16 0.44
C GLU A 356 -2.83 17.18 1.59
N ALA A 357 -1.81 17.16 2.44
CA ALA A 357 -1.60 18.17 3.47
C ALA A 357 -0.50 19.20 3.11
N GLY A 358 -0.22 19.36 1.82
CA GLY A 358 0.86 20.18 1.29
C GLY A 358 2.23 19.49 1.32
N PRO A 359 3.27 20.15 0.77
CA PRO A 359 4.64 19.65 0.79
C PRO A 359 5.14 19.47 2.21
N ARG A 360 5.79 18.34 2.49
CA ARG A 360 6.27 17.99 3.82
C ARG A 360 7.65 18.58 4.11
N TRP A 361 7.92 18.82 5.41
CA TRP A 361 9.14 19.46 5.89
C TRP A 361 10.29 18.47 6.13
N GLU A 362 9.96 17.20 6.42
CA GLU A 362 10.89 16.17 6.84
C GLU A 362 10.90 15.00 5.84
N ALA A 363 12.08 14.45 5.58
CA ALA A 363 12.23 13.32 4.64
C ALA A 363 11.57 12.02 5.13
N PHE A 364 11.40 11.87 6.44
CA PHE A 364 10.72 10.74 7.09
C PHE A 364 9.65 11.28 8.03
N HIS A 365 8.51 11.63 7.47
CA HIS A 365 7.36 12.19 8.18
C HIS A 365 6.21 11.18 8.36
N GLY A 366 6.47 9.91 8.03
CA GLY A 366 5.41 8.88 8.03
C GLY A 366 4.54 8.89 6.78
N GLY A 367 5.03 9.42 5.67
CA GLY A 367 4.34 9.42 4.38
C GLY A 367 4.04 8.02 3.86
N PHE A 368 3.04 7.89 3.00
CA PHE A 368 2.62 6.60 2.43
C PHE A 368 3.65 5.95 1.50
N GLY A 369 4.55 6.74 0.92
CA GLY A 369 5.41 6.34 -0.18
C GLY A 369 6.28 5.12 0.11
N LEU A 370 6.45 4.28 -0.89
CA LEU A 370 7.52 3.28 -0.92
C LEU A 370 8.89 3.95 -1.00
N ILE A 371 8.94 5.13 -1.63
CA ILE A 371 10.13 5.96 -1.83
C ILE A 371 9.84 7.34 -1.26
N ASN A 372 10.74 7.90 -0.45
CA ASN A 372 10.55 9.26 0.04
C ASN A 372 10.94 10.31 -1.01
N TYR A 373 10.64 11.59 -0.76
CA TYR A 373 10.90 12.68 -1.72
C TYR A 373 12.40 12.95 -1.99
N GLU A 374 13.32 12.35 -1.21
CA GLU A 374 14.77 12.39 -1.43
C GLU A 374 15.29 11.17 -2.23
N ASP A 375 14.40 10.45 -2.93
CA ASP A 375 14.73 9.21 -3.64
C ASP A 375 15.33 8.11 -2.72
N ILE A 376 14.91 8.02 -1.47
CA ILE A 376 15.34 6.99 -0.52
C ILE A 376 14.28 5.90 -0.46
N ASN A 377 14.65 4.66 -0.72
CA ASN A 377 13.77 3.51 -0.58
C ASN A 377 13.48 3.26 0.91
N LYS A 378 12.19 3.12 1.24
CA LYS A 378 11.75 2.70 2.57
C LYS A 378 11.65 1.18 2.68
N PRO A 379 11.54 0.59 3.86
CA PRO A 379 11.41 -0.87 4.03
C PRO A 379 10.28 -1.48 3.18
N ALA A 380 9.14 -0.80 3.06
CA ALA A 380 8.01 -1.20 2.23
C ALA A 380 8.37 -1.39 0.74
N PHE A 381 9.32 -0.60 0.20
CA PHE A 381 9.80 -0.75 -1.17
C PHE A 381 10.41 -2.14 -1.41
N TYR A 382 11.19 -2.63 -0.47
CA TYR A 382 11.86 -3.93 -0.60
C TYR A 382 10.86 -5.09 -0.57
N ALA A 383 9.73 -4.97 0.13
CA ALA A 383 8.68 -5.98 0.06
C ALA A 383 8.18 -6.17 -1.37
N TYR A 384 7.85 -5.08 -2.07
CA TYR A 384 7.41 -5.13 -3.47
C TYR A 384 8.53 -5.51 -4.44
N GLN A 385 9.75 -5.03 -4.21
CA GLN A 385 10.90 -5.44 -5.02
C GLN A 385 11.16 -6.96 -4.91
N PHE A 386 11.04 -7.53 -3.71
CA PHE A 386 11.23 -8.96 -3.51
C PHE A 386 10.09 -9.77 -4.14
N LEU A 387 8.84 -9.30 -4.03
CA LEU A 387 7.69 -9.89 -4.72
C LEU A 387 7.90 -9.90 -6.24
N ASN A 388 8.41 -8.82 -6.82
CA ASN A 388 8.67 -8.75 -8.26
C ASN A 388 9.80 -9.66 -8.74
N ARG A 389 10.70 -10.08 -7.83
CA ARG A 389 11.78 -11.03 -8.14
C ARG A 389 11.34 -12.50 -8.10
N LEU A 390 10.13 -12.80 -7.66
CA LEU A 390 9.59 -14.15 -7.66
C LEU A 390 9.36 -14.64 -9.09
N GLY A 391 9.63 -15.91 -9.33
CA GLY A 391 9.36 -16.59 -10.60
C GLY A 391 7.86 -16.78 -10.83
N PRO A 392 7.46 -17.08 -12.07
CA PRO A 392 6.06 -17.15 -12.47
C PRO A 392 5.30 -18.38 -11.94
N THR A 393 6.00 -19.38 -11.39
CA THR A 393 5.38 -20.63 -10.91
C THR A 393 5.53 -20.73 -9.41
N GLU A 394 4.42 -20.68 -8.67
CA GLU A 394 4.40 -20.95 -7.23
C GLU A 394 4.52 -22.44 -6.96
N LEU A 395 5.39 -22.82 -6.02
CA LEU A 395 5.61 -24.18 -5.56
C LEU A 395 4.79 -24.45 -4.29
N LYS A 396 4.32 -25.70 -4.16
CA LYS A 396 3.61 -26.14 -2.95
C LYS A 396 4.53 -26.06 -1.74
N ASN A 397 4.12 -25.31 -0.75
CA ASN A 397 4.72 -25.29 0.58
C ASN A 397 3.64 -25.04 1.63
N GLY A 398 3.81 -25.57 2.85
CA GLY A 398 2.85 -25.43 3.94
C GLY A 398 3.09 -24.26 4.88
N ASP A 399 4.11 -23.45 4.62
CA ASP A 399 4.47 -22.35 5.50
C ASP A 399 3.66 -21.09 5.18
N PRO A 400 2.90 -20.51 6.13
CA PRO A 400 1.99 -19.39 5.87
C PRO A 400 2.71 -18.04 5.66
N CYS A 401 3.98 -17.93 6.05
CA CYS A 401 4.78 -16.72 5.95
C CYS A 401 5.93 -16.91 4.95
N SER A 402 5.64 -17.52 3.79
CA SER A 402 6.59 -17.68 2.70
C SER A 402 5.91 -17.79 1.34
N TRP A 403 6.67 -17.41 0.29
CA TRP A 403 6.44 -17.79 -1.10
C TRP A 403 7.69 -18.48 -1.62
N ILE A 404 7.54 -19.63 -2.23
CA ILE A 404 8.61 -20.29 -2.96
C ILE A 404 8.16 -20.42 -4.41
N CYS A 405 8.96 -19.86 -5.32
CA CYS A 405 8.65 -19.82 -6.73
C CYS A 405 9.82 -20.37 -7.55
N ALA A 406 9.47 -20.87 -8.74
CA ALA A 406 10.44 -21.30 -9.74
C ALA A 406 10.30 -20.45 -11.01
N ASP A 407 11.44 -20.24 -11.68
CA ASP A 407 11.46 -19.63 -13.01
C ASP A 407 11.70 -20.68 -14.11
N ASN A 408 11.50 -20.25 -15.37
CA ASN A 408 11.63 -21.13 -16.54
C ASN A 408 13.08 -21.56 -16.82
N SER A 409 14.06 -20.99 -16.15
CA SER A 409 15.49 -21.35 -16.29
C SER A 409 15.94 -22.43 -15.28
N GLY A 410 15.06 -22.87 -14.39
CA GLY A 410 15.36 -23.75 -13.27
C GLY A 410 15.91 -23.03 -12.05
N GLY A 411 15.77 -21.71 -12.01
CA GLY A 411 16.03 -20.90 -10.82
C GLY A 411 14.90 -21.01 -9.80
N VAL A 412 15.22 -20.74 -8.54
CA VAL A 412 14.27 -20.76 -7.41
C VAL A 412 14.40 -19.49 -6.60
N GLN A 413 13.28 -18.95 -6.16
CA GLN A 413 13.17 -17.79 -5.28
C GLN A 413 12.35 -18.17 -4.06
N ALA A 414 12.94 -18.06 -2.88
CA ALA A 414 12.28 -18.29 -1.59
C ALA A 414 12.22 -16.97 -0.81
N LEU A 415 11.03 -16.39 -0.76
CA LEU A 415 10.70 -15.21 0.05
C LEU A 415 10.08 -15.70 1.36
N ILE A 416 10.73 -15.39 2.47
CA ILE A 416 10.36 -15.88 3.80
C ILE A 416 10.38 -14.71 4.76
N TRP A 417 9.38 -14.61 5.65
CA TRP A 417 9.32 -13.55 6.65
C TRP A 417 8.85 -14.07 8.00
N ASP A 418 9.18 -13.32 9.04
CA ASP A 418 8.45 -13.34 10.30
C ASP A 418 7.39 -12.25 10.25
N PHE A 419 6.22 -12.54 10.78
CA PHE A 419 5.22 -11.51 11.03
C PHE A 419 4.83 -11.50 12.50
N THR A 420 5.27 -10.45 13.18
CA THR A 420 4.84 -10.11 14.54
C THR A 420 4.03 -8.82 14.44
N ASN A 421 2.74 -8.89 14.80
CA ASN A 421 1.89 -7.71 14.80
C ASN A 421 2.31 -6.78 15.95
N THR A 422 3.33 -5.98 15.70
CA THR A 422 3.83 -4.98 16.64
C THR A 422 2.90 -3.77 16.56
N HIS A 423 2.20 -3.48 17.62
CA HIS A 423 1.21 -2.40 17.69
C HIS A 423 1.36 -1.63 19.00
N PRO A 424 0.92 -0.36 19.06
CA PRO A 424 0.89 0.41 20.30
C PRO A 424 -0.05 -0.20 21.33
N GLY A 425 0.27 0.02 22.59
CA GLY A 425 -0.65 -0.30 23.70
C GLY A 425 -1.84 0.68 23.77
N PRO A 426 -2.80 0.42 24.66
CA PRO A 426 -3.94 1.32 24.85
C PRO A 426 -3.51 2.77 25.11
N ARG A 427 -4.14 3.73 24.46
CA ARG A 427 -3.88 5.18 24.57
C ARG A 427 -2.50 5.63 24.06
N VAL A 428 -1.81 4.85 23.26
CA VAL A 428 -0.59 5.27 22.55
C VAL A 428 -0.90 5.26 21.06
N HIS A 429 -0.67 6.36 20.38
CA HIS A 429 -0.90 6.47 18.95
C HIS A 429 0.32 5.99 18.16
N ASN A 430 0.11 5.57 16.92
CA ASN A 430 1.18 5.19 16.00
C ASN A 430 2.23 6.29 15.87
N GLN A 431 1.79 7.56 15.84
CA GLN A 431 2.62 8.74 15.71
C GLN A 431 3.69 8.85 16.82
N ASP A 432 3.42 8.32 18.02
CA ASP A 432 4.38 8.27 19.11
C ASP A 432 5.10 6.93 19.19
N PHE A 433 4.37 5.82 18.90
CA PHE A 433 4.88 4.47 19.07
C PHE A 433 6.02 4.18 18.09
N TYR A 434 5.80 4.39 16.79
CA TYR A 434 6.77 4.04 15.76
C TYR A 434 7.90 5.08 15.57
N LYS A 435 7.84 6.22 16.25
CA LYS A 435 8.99 7.13 16.37
C LYS A 435 10.08 6.59 17.30
N ARG A 436 9.76 5.63 18.16
CA ARG A 436 10.73 5.02 19.09
C ARG A 436 11.67 4.06 18.35
N ASP A 437 12.80 3.79 18.95
CA ASP A 437 13.57 2.60 18.58
C ASP A 437 12.84 1.36 19.11
N LEU A 438 12.52 0.44 18.21
CA LEU A 438 11.76 -0.78 18.51
C LEU A 438 12.61 -1.99 18.09
N PRO A 439 13.59 -2.42 18.91
CA PRO A 439 14.48 -3.51 18.56
C PRO A 439 13.72 -4.82 18.36
N ALA A 440 13.97 -5.47 17.22
CA ALA A 440 13.40 -6.76 16.89
C ALA A 440 13.98 -7.86 17.77
N GLN A 441 13.10 -8.65 18.40
CA GLN A 441 13.49 -9.79 19.24
C GLN A 441 13.88 -10.99 18.35
N PRO A 442 14.87 -11.80 18.76
CA PRO A 442 15.21 -13.03 18.05
C PRO A 442 14.03 -13.98 17.96
N LYS A 443 13.87 -14.63 16.83
CA LYS A 443 12.95 -15.74 16.58
C LYS A 443 13.75 -17.03 16.42
N ASN A 444 13.04 -18.14 16.25
CA ASN A 444 13.67 -19.43 16.03
C ASN A 444 14.42 -19.47 14.69
N ARG A 445 15.45 -20.30 14.66
CA ARG A 445 16.16 -20.63 13.42
C ARG A 445 15.22 -21.27 12.42
N ILE A 446 15.35 -20.87 11.16
CA ILE A 446 14.57 -21.39 10.05
C ILE A 446 15.49 -22.27 9.20
N THR A 447 14.96 -23.40 8.73
CA THR A 447 15.59 -24.22 7.70
C THR A 447 14.80 -24.07 6.39
N LEU A 448 15.44 -23.55 5.33
CA LEU A 448 14.95 -23.65 3.97
C LEU A 448 15.45 -24.97 3.38
N SER A 449 14.52 -25.83 2.95
CA SER A 449 14.83 -27.15 2.35
C SER A 449 14.18 -27.27 0.98
N LEU A 450 14.99 -27.32 -0.07
CA LEU A 450 14.54 -27.48 -1.45
C LEU A 450 14.96 -28.84 -1.98
N SER A 451 14.09 -29.51 -2.72
CA SER A 451 14.34 -30.83 -3.32
C SER A 451 14.06 -30.84 -4.82
N ASN A 452 14.69 -31.81 -5.50
CA ASN A 452 14.58 -31.98 -6.95
C ASN A 452 15.05 -30.80 -7.81
N LEU A 453 16.03 -30.03 -7.29
CA LEU A 453 16.79 -29.10 -8.12
C LEU A 453 17.56 -29.86 -9.20
N LEU A 454 17.72 -29.25 -10.36
CA LEU A 454 18.58 -29.81 -11.40
C LEU A 454 20.01 -29.83 -10.93
N LYS A 455 20.74 -30.94 -11.24
CA LYS A 455 22.17 -31.02 -10.99
C LYS A 455 22.90 -29.90 -11.72
N GLY A 456 23.72 -29.15 -11.01
CA GLY A 456 24.47 -28.03 -11.61
C GLY A 456 25.09 -27.10 -10.58
N THR A 457 25.65 -26.02 -11.06
CA THR A 457 26.19 -24.94 -10.24
C THR A 457 25.18 -23.80 -10.17
N TYR A 458 24.93 -23.29 -8.98
CA TYR A 458 23.98 -22.21 -8.75
C TYR A 458 24.65 -21.04 -8.05
N ARG A 459 24.35 -19.83 -8.50
CA ARG A 459 24.59 -18.60 -7.76
C ARG A 459 23.47 -18.43 -6.74
N VAL A 460 23.83 -18.34 -5.48
CA VAL A 460 22.91 -18.07 -4.37
C VAL A 460 23.12 -16.64 -3.91
N GLU A 461 22.03 -15.89 -3.82
CA GLU A 461 22.02 -14.53 -3.27
C GLU A 461 20.91 -14.42 -2.23
N THR A 462 21.21 -13.77 -1.10
CA THR A 462 20.27 -13.53 -0.03
C THR A 462 20.14 -12.04 0.22
N TYR A 463 18.93 -11.57 0.15
CA TYR A 463 18.52 -10.19 0.42
C TYR A 463 17.73 -10.15 1.72
N LYS A 464 17.86 -9.07 2.47
CA LYS A 464 17.19 -8.92 3.76
C LYS A 464 16.69 -7.51 3.97
N VAL A 465 15.52 -7.38 4.62
CA VAL A 465 15.02 -6.14 5.22
C VAL A 465 14.48 -6.45 6.61
N GLY A 466 14.70 -5.55 7.56
CA GLY A 466 14.29 -5.72 8.96
C GLY A 466 14.97 -4.68 9.84
N TYR A 467 14.89 -4.85 11.15
CA TYR A 467 15.48 -3.91 12.10
C TYR A 467 16.97 -3.63 11.78
N ARG A 468 17.29 -2.37 11.47
CA ARG A 468 18.62 -1.86 11.08
C ARG A 468 19.26 -2.59 9.88
N VAL A 469 18.46 -3.14 8.99
CA VAL A 469 18.92 -3.74 7.73
C VAL A 469 18.00 -3.29 6.61
N ASN A 470 18.50 -2.49 5.68
CA ASN A 470 17.68 -1.78 4.70
C ASN A 470 16.51 -1.05 5.39
N ASP A 471 16.83 -0.43 6.52
CA ASP A 471 15.96 0.33 7.41
C ASP A 471 16.43 1.79 7.40
N ALA A 472 16.05 2.49 6.33
CA ALA A 472 16.47 3.87 6.09
C ALA A 472 16.03 4.83 7.20
N TYR A 473 14.90 4.55 7.85
CA TYR A 473 14.41 5.34 8.97
C TYR A 473 15.30 5.21 10.20
N ALA A 474 15.84 4.01 10.50
CA ALA A 474 16.80 3.85 11.58
C ALA A 474 18.10 4.65 11.31
N THR A 475 18.63 4.60 10.07
CA THR A 475 19.80 5.41 9.69
C THR A 475 19.52 6.91 9.82
N TYR A 476 18.32 7.37 9.42
CA TYR A 476 17.89 8.77 9.58
C TYR A 476 17.85 9.19 11.06
N ARG A 477 17.31 8.34 11.95
CA ARG A 477 17.29 8.60 13.40
C ARG A 477 18.70 8.66 13.99
N ASP A 478 19.61 7.79 13.57
CA ASP A 478 21.02 7.80 14.00
C ASP A 478 21.75 9.09 13.58
N LEU A 479 21.27 9.79 12.54
CA LEU A 479 21.74 11.12 12.15
C LEU A 479 21.13 12.26 12.98
N GLY A 480 20.30 11.95 13.98
CA GLY A 480 19.63 12.93 14.84
C GLY A 480 18.33 13.50 14.26
N SER A 481 17.71 12.81 13.31
CA SER A 481 16.43 13.18 12.67
C SER A 481 16.39 14.64 12.18
N PRO A 482 17.34 15.06 11.32
CA PRO A 482 17.39 16.46 10.86
C PRO A 482 16.17 16.77 9.99
N ALA A 483 15.55 17.94 10.22
CA ALA A 483 14.39 18.39 9.43
C ALA A 483 14.71 18.47 7.93
N GLN A 484 15.95 18.87 7.59
CA GLN A 484 16.44 18.91 6.21
C GLN A 484 17.71 18.07 6.09
N LEU A 485 17.75 17.17 5.11
CA LEU A 485 18.91 16.35 4.83
C LEU A 485 19.89 17.07 3.90
N THR A 486 21.16 17.04 4.24
CA THR A 486 22.22 17.42 3.29
C THR A 486 22.43 16.32 2.24
N LYS A 487 22.98 16.67 1.08
CA LYS A 487 23.33 15.67 0.04
C LYS A 487 24.21 14.54 0.55
N ALA A 488 25.13 14.83 1.49
CA ALA A 488 25.99 13.83 2.11
C ALA A 488 25.20 12.86 3.00
N GLN A 489 24.23 13.37 3.77
CA GLN A 489 23.36 12.53 4.59
C GLN A 489 22.43 11.65 3.73
N VAL A 490 21.85 12.21 2.66
CA VAL A 490 21.08 11.42 1.68
C VAL A 490 21.93 10.30 1.08
N ALA A 491 23.15 10.61 0.62
CA ALA A 491 24.07 9.63 0.06
C ALA A 491 24.43 8.53 1.08
N LYS A 492 24.66 8.90 2.34
CA LYS A 492 24.92 7.95 3.44
C LYS A 492 23.73 7.01 3.64
N ILE A 493 22.52 7.54 3.80
CA ILE A 493 21.31 6.72 3.99
C ILE A 493 21.15 5.75 2.81
N LYS A 494 21.26 6.23 1.56
CA LYS A 494 21.16 5.39 0.37
C LYS A 494 22.21 4.28 0.32
N SER A 495 23.46 4.59 0.68
CA SER A 495 24.55 3.60 0.63
C SER A 495 24.40 2.49 1.70
N GLU A 496 23.93 2.84 2.89
CA GLU A 496 23.70 1.90 3.98
C GLU A 496 22.42 1.06 3.79
N ASN A 497 21.51 1.53 2.94
CA ASN A 497 20.22 0.89 2.65
C ASN A 497 20.05 0.64 1.14
N SER A 498 21.07 0.07 0.52
CA SER A 498 21.12 -0.07 -0.95
C SER A 498 20.28 -1.23 -1.50
N GLY A 499 19.76 -2.12 -0.66
CA GLY A 499 19.09 -3.34 -1.09
C GLY A 499 20.02 -4.37 -1.74
N ALA A 500 21.33 -4.20 -1.62
CA ALA A 500 22.30 -5.17 -2.10
C ALA A 500 22.16 -6.52 -1.36
N PRO A 501 22.55 -7.66 -1.98
CA PRO A 501 22.50 -8.93 -1.29
C PRO A 501 23.41 -8.92 -0.05
N ALA A 502 22.86 -9.34 1.08
CA ALA A 502 23.60 -9.50 2.34
C ALA A 502 24.64 -10.64 2.22
N GLU A 503 24.36 -11.62 1.38
CA GLU A 503 25.27 -12.73 1.07
C GLU A 503 25.14 -13.12 -0.40
N ALA A 504 26.28 -13.56 -0.98
CA ALA A 504 26.33 -14.06 -2.34
C ALA A 504 27.45 -15.09 -2.47
N TYR A 505 27.11 -16.33 -2.88
CA TYR A 505 28.04 -17.43 -3.06
C TYR A 505 27.60 -18.40 -4.16
N THR A 506 28.44 -19.37 -4.46
CA THR A 506 28.13 -20.42 -5.45
C THR A 506 28.04 -21.76 -4.73
N VAL A 507 27.01 -22.56 -5.11
CA VAL A 507 26.82 -23.92 -4.60
C VAL A 507 26.72 -24.93 -5.74
N LYS A 508 27.23 -26.17 -5.54
CA LYS A 508 27.03 -27.29 -6.47
C LYS A 508 25.93 -28.19 -5.96
N ILE A 509 24.87 -28.32 -6.76
CA ILE A 509 23.77 -29.26 -6.51
C ILE A 509 24.14 -30.62 -7.12
N GLY A 510 24.12 -31.65 -6.27
CA GLY A 510 24.43 -33.03 -6.64
C GLY A 510 23.31 -33.74 -7.39
N ARG A 511 23.43 -35.07 -7.57
CA ARG A 511 22.39 -35.90 -8.19
C ARG A 511 21.14 -36.05 -7.30
N ASP A 512 21.29 -35.84 -6.00
CA ASP A 512 20.21 -35.87 -5.02
C ASP A 512 19.26 -34.65 -5.13
N GLY A 513 19.67 -33.61 -5.87
CA GLY A 513 18.86 -32.43 -6.13
C GLY A 513 18.50 -31.63 -4.88
N LYS A 514 19.28 -31.71 -3.80
CA LYS A 514 18.95 -31.10 -2.52
C LYS A 514 19.72 -29.79 -2.32
N PHE A 515 19.00 -28.81 -1.77
CA PHE A 515 19.59 -27.60 -1.20
C PHE A 515 19.00 -27.37 0.18
N GLU A 516 19.85 -27.17 1.16
CA GLU A 516 19.43 -26.83 2.52
C GLU A 516 20.23 -25.65 3.04
N ARG A 517 19.55 -24.75 3.73
CA ARG A 517 20.16 -23.58 4.35
C ARG A 517 19.42 -23.22 5.62
N GLN A 518 20.18 -22.88 6.64
CA GLN A 518 19.68 -22.34 7.88
C GLN A 518 20.00 -20.85 8.01
N PHE A 519 19.10 -20.10 8.61
CA PHE A 519 19.31 -18.69 8.96
C PHE A 519 18.45 -18.29 10.15
N ASP A 520 18.94 -17.31 10.89
CA ASP A 520 18.24 -16.76 12.05
C ASP A 520 17.35 -15.60 11.60
N LEU A 521 16.08 -15.59 12.03
CA LEU A 521 15.18 -14.47 11.86
C LEU A 521 14.96 -13.74 13.19
N ARG A 522 14.65 -12.47 13.08
CA ARG A 522 14.10 -11.65 14.16
C ARG A 522 12.66 -11.26 13.79
N GLU A 523 11.96 -10.67 14.75
CA GLU A 523 10.62 -10.11 14.50
C GLU A 523 10.62 -9.20 13.28
N ASN A 524 9.65 -9.44 12.38
CA ASN A 524 9.44 -8.69 11.16
C ASN A 524 10.64 -8.64 10.18
N ASP A 525 11.60 -9.57 10.32
CA ASP A 525 12.62 -9.77 9.28
C ASP A 525 11.98 -10.39 8.03
N VAL A 526 12.40 -9.90 6.86
CA VAL A 526 12.04 -10.44 5.55
C VAL A 526 13.31 -10.86 4.83
N VAL A 527 13.34 -12.06 4.31
CA VAL A 527 14.51 -12.64 3.60
C VAL A 527 14.07 -13.21 2.26
N LEU A 528 14.73 -12.77 1.20
CA LEU A 528 14.62 -13.37 -0.12
C LEU A 528 15.92 -14.12 -0.44
N THR A 529 15.83 -15.44 -0.67
CA THR A 529 16.95 -16.26 -1.18
C THR A 529 16.67 -16.62 -2.63
N THR A 530 17.59 -16.30 -3.53
CA THR A 530 17.50 -16.67 -4.95
C THR A 530 18.59 -17.68 -5.31
N LEU A 531 18.23 -18.73 -6.02
CA LEU A 531 19.13 -19.71 -6.61
C LEU A 531 19.05 -19.59 -8.14
N LYS A 532 20.11 -19.13 -8.79
CA LYS A 532 20.19 -18.97 -10.25
C LYS A 532 21.18 -19.98 -10.85
N PRO A 533 20.73 -20.86 -11.77
CA PRO A 533 21.64 -21.77 -12.45
C PRO A 533 22.75 -20.99 -13.16
N GLN A 534 24.01 -21.42 -13.00
CA GLN A 534 25.13 -20.92 -13.79
C GLN A 534 25.32 -21.88 -14.97
N ARG A 535 25.32 -21.34 -16.18
CA ARG A 535 25.58 -22.07 -17.42
C ARG A 535 27.06 -22.43 -17.55
#